data_b93e8290e96e6b58ab2eb85239b295ca
#
_entry.id   b93e8290e96e6b58ab2eb85239b295ca
#
_cell.length_a   1.000
_cell.length_b   1.000
_cell.length_c   1.000
_cell.angle_alpha   90.00
_cell.angle_beta   90.00
_cell.angle_gamma   90.00
#
_symmetry.space_group_name_H-M   'P 1'
#
loop_
_entity.id
_entity.type
_entity.pdbx_description
1 polymer ?
#
loop_
_entity_poly.entity_id
_entity_poly.type
_entity_poly.pdbx_seq_one_letter_code
_entity_poly.pdbx_strand_id
1 'polypeptide(L)'
;MKINFEHHQTAHCENGVASNLLLNRGLKLSEPMIFGIGSGLFFVYLPFLKVNFAPGFSYRPMPGAIFSKAAKRLGIKIKRQKFSNPKDAQTALEKNLEQNIPTGLQVGVFNLTYFPEEYKFHFNAHNLVVYGKENGRFLISDPVMDFATSLTEAELEKVRYAKGALPPKGHMYFPTYIPENVNLEEAIKKGIKDTCKNMLAPVPLIGVKAMRWVAKSIPKWADKKGTKVTNHYLGQLIRMQEEIGTGGGGFRFIYGAFLQEAAVILKNDELKELSKEITAIGDLWRDFAVDIARVYKNRNSKSDIYNQLSKSMLNIADLEEAFYKKLRKAI
;
A
#
# COMPACT_ATOMS: atom_id res chain seq x y z
N MET A 1 31.03 -6.53 -1.31
CA MET A 1 30.11 -7.69 -1.48
C MET A 1 28.82 -7.19 -2.09
N LYS A 2 28.44 -7.70 -3.27
CA LYS A 2 27.26 -7.26 -4.04
C LYS A 2 26.54 -8.49 -4.57
N ILE A 3 25.28 -8.64 -4.22
CA ILE A 3 24.41 -9.69 -4.74
C ILE A 3 23.97 -9.29 -6.14
N ASN A 4 23.88 -10.25 -7.07
CA ASN A 4 23.24 -10.00 -8.37
C ASN A 4 21.75 -9.81 -8.13
N PHE A 5 21.31 -8.55 -8.09
CA PHE A 5 19.96 -8.14 -7.75
C PHE A 5 19.47 -7.13 -8.78
N GLU A 6 18.34 -7.43 -9.39
CA GLU A 6 17.70 -6.56 -10.37
C GLU A 6 16.73 -5.61 -9.64
N HIS A 7 16.93 -4.31 -9.87
CA HIS A 7 16.05 -3.27 -9.33
C HIS A 7 14.91 -3.00 -10.30
N HIS A 8 13.67 -3.06 -9.81
CA HIS A 8 12.49 -2.67 -10.58
C HIS A 8 11.70 -1.63 -9.80
N GLN A 9 11.36 -0.51 -10.49
CA GLN A 9 10.50 0.51 -9.94
C GLN A 9 9.05 0.04 -9.88
N THR A 10 8.34 0.42 -8.81
CA THR A 10 6.91 0.13 -8.59
C THR A 10 6.23 1.29 -7.87
N ALA A 11 4.90 1.30 -7.83
CA ALA A 11 4.15 2.36 -7.16
C ALA A 11 4.09 2.20 -5.62
N HIS A 12 4.09 0.95 -5.12
CA HIS A 12 3.91 0.67 -3.68
C HIS A 12 5.09 -0.08 -3.09
N CYS A 13 5.73 0.51 -2.10
CA CYS A 13 6.99 0.00 -1.53
C CYS A 13 6.91 -1.46 -1.02
N GLU A 14 5.84 -1.86 -0.30
CA GLU A 14 5.73 -3.23 0.23
C GLU A 14 5.61 -4.28 -0.88
N ASN A 15 4.78 -4.00 -1.89
CA ASN A 15 4.55 -4.94 -2.99
C ASN A 15 5.77 -4.99 -3.93
N GLY A 16 6.41 -3.85 -4.17
CA GLY A 16 7.63 -3.76 -4.98
C GLY A 16 8.80 -4.50 -4.35
N VAL A 17 9.03 -4.32 -3.04
CA VAL A 17 10.04 -5.10 -2.32
C VAL A 17 9.74 -6.59 -2.41
N ALA A 18 8.47 -6.99 -2.23
CA ALA A 18 8.08 -8.39 -2.34
C ALA A 18 8.33 -8.94 -3.75
N SER A 19 7.95 -8.20 -4.80
CA SER A 19 8.20 -8.55 -6.21
C SER A 19 9.69 -8.73 -6.48
N ASN A 20 10.51 -7.74 -6.10
CA ASN A 20 11.96 -7.76 -6.34
C ASN A 20 12.67 -8.90 -5.58
N LEU A 21 12.27 -9.17 -4.32
CA LEU A 21 12.81 -10.29 -3.54
C LEU A 21 12.43 -11.65 -4.13
N LEU A 22 11.19 -11.81 -4.61
CA LEU A 22 10.73 -13.06 -5.23
C LEU A 22 11.39 -13.28 -6.59
N LEU A 23 11.54 -12.22 -7.38
CA LEU A 23 12.24 -12.27 -8.67
C LEU A 23 13.69 -12.73 -8.50
N ASN A 24 14.41 -12.20 -7.51
CA ASN A 24 15.78 -12.62 -7.19
C ASN A 24 15.88 -14.13 -6.84
N ARG A 25 14.77 -14.71 -6.37
CA ARG A 25 14.66 -16.15 -6.05
C ARG A 25 14.02 -16.97 -7.16
N GLY A 26 13.90 -16.42 -8.38
CA GLY A 26 13.40 -17.10 -9.56
C GLY A 26 11.87 -17.11 -9.73
N LEU A 27 11.09 -16.50 -8.81
CA LEU A 27 9.65 -16.39 -8.94
C LEU A 27 9.25 -14.99 -9.42
N LYS A 28 8.88 -14.89 -10.71
CA LYS A 28 8.46 -13.62 -11.32
C LYS A 28 6.97 -13.38 -11.04
N LEU A 29 6.69 -12.43 -10.15
CA LEU A 29 5.34 -11.91 -9.88
C LEU A 29 5.37 -10.38 -9.91
N SER A 30 4.41 -9.79 -10.60
CA SER A 30 4.26 -8.34 -10.66
C SER A 30 3.80 -7.75 -9.32
N GLU A 31 4.01 -6.45 -9.14
CA GLU A 31 3.43 -5.71 -8.02
C GLU A 31 1.90 -5.87 -7.92
N PRO A 32 1.11 -5.69 -9.01
CA PRO A 32 -0.33 -5.91 -8.99
C PRO A 32 -0.71 -7.33 -8.55
N MET A 33 0.01 -8.34 -9.04
CA MET A 33 -0.25 -9.74 -8.68
C MET A 33 -0.05 -10.00 -7.17
N ILE A 34 1.03 -9.49 -6.59
CA ILE A 34 1.27 -9.59 -5.14
C ILE A 34 0.18 -8.84 -4.35
N PHE A 35 -0.20 -7.65 -4.81
CA PHE A 35 -1.24 -6.84 -4.18
C PHE A 35 -2.58 -7.56 -4.17
N GLY A 36 -3.01 -8.07 -5.31
CA GLY A 36 -4.30 -8.74 -5.46
C GLY A 36 -4.35 -10.08 -4.72
N ILE A 37 -3.33 -10.95 -4.89
CA ILE A 37 -3.21 -12.20 -4.13
C ILE A 37 -3.17 -11.90 -2.62
N GLY A 38 -2.53 -10.82 -2.18
CA GLY A 38 -2.47 -10.37 -0.80
C GLY A 38 -3.76 -9.75 -0.26
N SER A 39 -4.82 -9.62 -1.07
CA SER A 39 -6.04 -8.87 -0.74
C SER A 39 -5.73 -7.48 -0.24
N GLY A 40 -4.93 -6.76 -1.02
CA GLY A 40 -4.40 -5.43 -0.67
C GLY A 40 -5.45 -4.32 -0.72
N LEU A 41 -6.46 -4.45 -1.59
CA LEU A 41 -7.52 -3.45 -1.71
C LEU A 41 -8.47 -3.51 -0.51
N PHE A 42 -8.61 -2.36 0.15
CA PHE A 42 -9.37 -2.23 1.37
C PHE A 42 -9.88 -0.80 1.53
N PHE A 43 -10.80 -0.57 2.46
CA PHE A 43 -11.12 0.74 2.98
C PHE A 43 -11.49 0.62 4.46
N VAL A 44 -10.92 1.49 5.29
CA VAL A 44 -11.26 1.55 6.72
C VAL A 44 -11.40 3.00 7.17
N TYR A 45 -12.36 3.23 8.04
CA TYR A 45 -12.61 4.50 8.71
C TYR A 45 -12.71 4.29 10.22
N LEU A 46 -11.81 4.92 10.98
CA LEU A 46 -11.71 4.81 12.43
C LEU A 46 -11.88 6.20 13.06
N PRO A 47 -13.14 6.67 13.29
CA PRO A 47 -13.40 8.02 13.77
C PRO A 47 -12.86 8.30 15.19
N PHE A 48 -12.67 7.24 15.98
CA PHE A 48 -12.15 7.30 17.34
C PHE A 48 -10.61 7.29 17.42
N LEU A 49 -9.93 6.84 16.38
CA LEU A 49 -8.46 6.87 16.28
C LEU A 49 -8.02 8.16 15.59
N LYS A 50 -7.14 8.94 16.25
CA LYS A 50 -6.58 10.15 15.65
C LYS A 50 -5.21 9.87 15.05
N VAL A 51 -5.08 10.19 13.76
CA VAL A 51 -3.82 10.18 13.03
C VAL A 51 -3.60 11.60 12.50
N ASN A 52 -2.55 12.27 12.92
CA ASN A 52 -2.31 13.68 12.57
C ASN A 52 -3.51 14.58 12.87
N PHE A 53 -4.16 14.43 14.04
CA PHE A 53 -5.36 15.16 14.47
C PHE A 53 -6.62 14.92 13.63
N ALA A 54 -6.58 14.06 12.62
CA ALA A 54 -7.73 13.64 11.81
C ALA A 54 -8.19 12.22 12.19
N PRO A 55 -9.41 11.81 11.83
CA PRO A 55 -9.82 10.42 11.92
C PRO A 55 -8.88 9.49 11.15
N GLY A 56 -8.75 8.25 11.59
CA GLY A 56 -7.96 7.25 10.88
C GLY A 56 -8.63 6.80 9.58
N PHE A 57 -7.91 6.91 8.47
CA PHE A 57 -8.30 6.40 7.16
C PHE A 57 -7.21 5.47 6.64
N SER A 58 -7.61 4.38 5.97
CA SER A 58 -6.67 3.59 5.17
C SER A 58 -7.36 2.94 3.99
N TYR A 59 -6.63 2.83 2.88
CA TYR A 59 -7.07 2.18 1.64
C TYR A 59 -6.45 0.81 1.45
N ARG A 60 -5.73 0.32 2.47
CA ARG A 60 -5.05 -0.96 2.49
C ARG A 60 -5.06 -1.56 3.91
N PRO A 61 -4.84 -2.87 4.07
CA PRO A 61 -4.62 -3.47 5.38
C PRO A 61 -3.29 -2.99 6.01
N MET A 62 -3.06 -3.39 7.27
CA MET A 62 -1.87 -3.02 8.02
C MET A 62 -0.56 -3.36 7.25
N PRO A 63 0.50 -2.54 7.41
CA PRO A 63 1.80 -2.80 6.81
C PRO A 63 2.31 -4.22 7.07
N GLY A 64 2.87 -4.86 6.05
CA GLY A 64 3.35 -6.25 6.09
C GLY A 64 2.27 -7.31 5.88
N ALA A 65 0.98 -6.94 5.94
CA ALA A 65 -0.12 -7.89 5.81
C ALA A 65 -0.33 -8.38 4.38
N ILE A 66 -0.11 -7.53 3.37
CA ILE A 66 -0.28 -7.87 1.96
C ILE A 66 0.70 -8.98 1.58
N PHE A 67 2.00 -8.74 1.78
CA PHE A 67 3.02 -9.74 1.47
C PHE A 67 2.87 -11.01 2.32
N SER A 68 2.49 -10.91 3.59
CA SER A 68 2.27 -12.10 4.43
C SER A 68 1.13 -12.98 3.93
N LYS A 69 0.00 -12.37 3.49
CA LYS A 69 -1.12 -13.12 2.92
C LYS A 69 -0.78 -13.70 1.55
N ALA A 70 -0.12 -12.92 0.69
CA ALA A 70 0.33 -13.39 -0.62
C ALA A 70 1.25 -14.60 -0.47
N ALA A 71 2.29 -14.49 0.36
CA ALA A 71 3.22 -15.58 0.63
C ALA A 71 2.53 -16.84 1.15
N LYS A 72 1.60 -16.69 2.12
CA LYS A 72 0.84 -17.84 2.66
C LYS A 72 0.03 -18.55 1.56
N ARG A 73 -0.62 -17.80 0.66
CA ARG A 73 -1.42 -18.37 -0.43
C ARG A 73 -0.59 -19.04 -1.51
N LEU A 74 0.64 -18.56 -1.69
CA LEU A 74 1.62 -19.09 -2.64
C LEU A 74 2.50 -20.22 -2.05
N GLY A 75 2.30 -20.58 -0.76
CA GLY A 75 3.14 -21.58 -0.08
C GLY A 75 4.56 -21.12 0.24
N ILE A 76 4.83 -19.82 0.12
CA ILE A 76 6.15 -19.21 0.36
C ILE A 76 6.37 -19.05 1.87
N LYS A 77 7.56 -19.42 2.36
CA LYS A 77 7.96 -19.14 3.75
C LYS A 77 8.83 -17.88 3.80
N ILE A 78 8.47 -16.97 4.71
CA ILE A 78 9.20 -15.71 4.93
C ILE A 78 9.73 -15.72 6.36
N LYS A 79 11.03 -15.47 6.52
CA LYS A 79 11.61 -15.15 7.81
C LYS A 79 11.44 -13.65 8.07
N ARG A 80 10.93 -13.29 9.25
CA ARG A 80 10.77 -11.92 9.74
C ARG A 80 11.43 -11.80 11.10
N GLN A 81 12.21 -10.75 11.30
CA GLN A 81 12.94 -10.50 12.55
C GLN A 81 12.83 -9.03 12.91
N LYS A 82 12.77 -8.74 14.20
CA LYS A 82 12.89 -7.39 14.78
C LYS A 82 13.99 -7.41 15.83
N PHE A 83 14.66 -6.30 15.97
CA PHE A 83 15.79 -6.19 16.87
C PHE A 83 15.66 -4.93 17.73
N SER A 84 15.79 -5.09 19.03
CA SER A 84 15.82 -3.94 19.96
C SER A 84 17.18 -3.24 19.90
N ASN A 85 18.26 -3.99 19.67
CA ASN A 85 19.62 -3.47 19.57
C ASN A 85 20.02 -3.24 18.10
N PRO A 86 20.47 -2.02 17.74
CA PRO A 86 20.92 -1.70 16.39
C PRO A 86 22.11 -2.56 15.91
N LYS A 87 23.06 -2.87 16.80
CA LYS A 87 24.22 -3.69 16.43
C LYS A 87 23.83 -5.12 16.04
N ASP A 88 22.88 -5.72 16.79
CA ASP A 88 22.40 -7.08 16.47
C ASP A 88 21.66 -7.09 15.11
N ALA A 89 20.89 -6.04 14.84
CA ALA A 89 20.21 -5.85 13.56
C ALA A 89 21.20 -5.70 12.40
N GLN A 90 22.30 -4.99 12.63
CA GLN A 90 23.37 -4.79 11.66
C GLN A 90 24.09 -6.10 11.37
N THR A 91 24.56 -6.80 12.41
CA THR A 91 25.22 -8.11 12.30
C THR A 91 24.34 -9.13 11.57
N ALA A 92 23.05 -9.18 11.89
CA ALA A 92 22.12 -10.09 11.23
C ALA A 92 21.91 -9.75 9.75
N LEU A 93 21.89 -8.46 9.39
CA LEU A 93 21.81 -8.02 7.99
C LEU A 93 23.07 -8.41 7.22
N GLU A 94 24.26 -8.12 7.74
CA GLU A 94 25.54 -8.46 7.11
C GLU A 94 25.67 -9.97 6.91
N LYS A 95 25.28 -10.77 7.90
CA LYS A 95 25.23 -12.23 7.77
C LYS A 95 24.33 -12.71 6.63
N ASN A 96 23.18 -12.07 6.42
CA ASN A 96 22.32 -12.39 5.27
C ASN A 96 23.01 -12.05 3.95
N LEU A 97 23.68 -10.91 3.86
CA LEU A 97 24.39 -10.49 2.64
C LEU A 97 25.56 -11.45 2.32
N GLU A 98 26.31 -11.91 3.33
CA GLU A 98 27.35 -12.93 3.20
C GLU A 98 26.83 -14.26 2.65
N GLN A 99 25.56 -14.58 2.95
CA GLN A 99 24.85 -15.76 2.45
C GLN A 99 24.15 -15.52 1.11
N ASN A 100 24.42 -14.42 0.42
CA ASN A 100 23.73 -14.01 -0.83
C ASN A 100 22.21 -13.89 -0.67
N ILE A 101 21.74 -13.40 0.48
CA ILE A 101 20.32 -13.20 0.77
C ILE A 101 19.99 -11.70 0.77
N PRO A 102 19.41 -11.16 -0.33
CA PRO A 102 18.91 -9.79 -0.32
C PRO A 102 17.77 -9.68 0.70
N THR A 103 17.79 -8.60 1.47
CA THR A 103 16.95 -8.49 2.66
C THR A 103 16.07 -7.26 2.59
N GLY A 104 14.75 -7.46 2.66
CA GLY A 104 13.78 -6.39 2.81
C GLY A 104 13.83 -5.78 4.21
N LEU A 105 13.81 -4.46 4.28
CA LEU A 105 13.80 -3.71 5.54
C LEU A 105 12.56 -2.81 5.61
N GLN A 106 11.97 -2.71 6.79
CA GLN A 106 11.04 -1.62 7.11
C GLN A 106 11.85 -0.46 7.67
N VAL A 107 11.57 0.76 7.17
CA VAL A 107 12.31 1.98 7.51
C VAL A 107 11.40 3.19 7.66
N GLY A 108 11.93 4.26 8.27
CA GLY A 108 11.28 5.57 8.30
C GLY A 108 11.71 6.45 7.12
N VAL A 109 10.75 7.06 6.44
CA VAL A 109 10.98 7.90 5.24
C VAL A 109 11.74 9.18 5.55
N PHE A 110 11.42 9.84 6.67
CA PHE A 110 11.90 11.20 6.97
C PHE A 110 13.43 11.39 6.88
N ASN A 111 14.19 10.35 7.20
CA ASN A 111 15.65 10.41 7.19
C ASN A 111 16.29 9.71 5.98
N LEU A 112 15.53 9.31 4.95
CA LEU A 112 16.08 8.80 3.71
C LEU A 112 16.75 9.93 2.93
N THR A 113 18.06 9.90 2.81
CA THR A 113 18.87 11.00 2.25
C THR A 113 18.71 11.15 0.75
N TYR A 114 18.30 10.11 0.05
CA TYR A 114 18.04 10.11 -1.39
C TYR A 114 16.61 10.51 -1.78
N PHE A 115 15.70 10.67 -0.80
CA PHE A 115 14.36 11.16 -1.10
C PHE A 115 14.38 12.68 -1.32
N PRO A 116 13.67 13.20 -2.33
CA PRO A 116 13.40 14.62 -2.45
C PRO A 116 12.73 15.18 -1.20
N GLU A 117 12.97 16.45 -0.86
CA GLU A 117 12.43 17.07 0.36
C GLU A 117 10.89 17.02 0.41
N GLU A 118 10.22 17.12 -0.74
CA GLU A 118 8.76 17.08 -0.88
C GLU A 118 8.17 15.74 -0.45
N TYR A 119 8.96 14.67 -0.51
CA TYR A 119 8.54 13.31 -0.12
C TYR A 119 9.00 12.91 1.29
N LYS A 120 9.72 13.79 1.99
CA LYS A 120 10.16 13.54 3.37
C LYS A 120 9.07 13.84 4.37
N PHE A 121 8.42 12.82 4.89
CA PHE A 121 7.41 12.92 5.96
C PHE A 121 7.57 11.80 6.99
N HIS A 122 7.02 12.00 8.17
CA HIS A 122 7.10 11.01 9.26
C HIS A 122 6.19 9.81 8.97
N PHE A 123 6.75 8.84 8.25
CA PHE A 123 6.11 7.57 7.93
C PHE A 123 7.12 6.44 8.12
N ASN A 124 6.83 5.49 9.02
CA ASN A 124 7.77 4.46 9.48
C ASN A 124 7.44 3.06 8.95
N ALA A 125 6.59 2.94 7.95
CA ALA A 125 6.23 1.66 7.34
C ALA A 125 6.66 1.57 5.86
N HIS A 126 7.69 2.33 5.49
CA HIS A 126 8.30 2.24 4.17
C HIS A 126 9.17 0.98 4.08
N ASN A 127 9.29 0.44 2.86
CA ASN A 127 10.03 -0.79 2.61
C ASN A 127 11.05 -0.57 1.49
N LEU A 128 12.24 -1.13 1.69
CA LEU A 128 13.33 -1.16 0.71
C LEU A 128 14.09 -2.50 0.81
N VAL A 129 14.93 -2.81 -0.17
CA VAL A 129 15.82 -3.98 -0.15
C VAL A 129 17.27 -3.54 0.01
N VAL A 130 18.00 -4.21 0.90
CA VAL A 130 19.46 -4.15 0.93
C VAL A 130 19.98 -5.40 0.21
N TYR A 131 20.84 -5.18 -0.82
CA TYR A 131 21.35 -6.26 -1.65
C TYR A 131 22.89 -6.31 -1.72
N GLY A 132 23.58 -5.53 -0.89
CA GLY A 132 25.03 -5.57 -0.79
C GLY A 132 25.63 -4.50 0.09
N LYS A 133 26.98 -4.53 0.22
CA LYS A 133 27.79 -3.51 0.89
C LYS A 133 29.09 -3.31 0.11
N GLU A 134 29.37 -2.09 -0.35
CA GLU A 134 30.57 -1.71 -1.08
C GLU A 134 31.10 -0.36 -0.55
N ASN A 135 32.40 -0.24 -0.37
CA ASN A 135 33.06 0.99 0.08
C ASN A 135 32.43 1.58 1.36
N GLY A 136 32.02 0.73 2.31
CA GLY A 136 31.39 1.16 3.56
C GLY A 136 29.93 1.60 3.43
N ARG A 137 29.32 1.47 2.25
CA ARG A 137 27.91 1.82 2.02
C ARG A 137 27.07 0.60 1.69
N PHE A 138 25.83 0.57 2.21
CA PHE A 138 24.85 -0.46 1.87
C PHE A 138 24.17 -0.12 0.54
N LEU A 139 24.13 -1.08 -0.37
CA LEU A 139 23.45 -0.95 -1.65
C LEU A 139 21.96 -1.15 -1.47
N ILE A 140 21.17 -0.19 -1.93
CA ILE A 140 19.74 -0.07 -1.68
C ILE A 140 18.97 -0.17 -3.01
N SER A 141 17.98 -1.03 -3.04
CA SER A 141 16.90 -1.01 -4.03
C SER A 141 15.61 -0.58 -3.34
N ASP A 142 15.23 0.67 -3.55
CA ASP A 142 13.96 1.22 -3.10
C ASP A 142 13.00 1.25 -4.28
N PRO A 143 11.93 0.44 -4.28
CA PRO A 143 11.11 0.28 -5.48
C PRO A 143 10.28 1.50 -5.85
N VAL A 144 10.15 2.51 -4.98
CA VAL A 144 9.47 3.77 -5.36
C VAL A 144 10.40 4.75 -6.09
N MET A 145 11.70 4.44 -6.14
CA MET A 145 12.70 5.19 -6.90
C MET A 145 12.91 4.52 -8.27
N ASP A 146 13.35 5.28 -9.24
CA ASP A 146 13.70 4.80 -10.59
C ASP A 146 15.12 4.25 -10.70
N PHE A 147 15.92 4.39 -9.64
CA PHE A 147 17.32 3.97 -9.60
C PHE A 147 17.68 3.30 -8.27
N ALA A 148 18.65 2.39 -8.33
CA ALA A 148 19.29 1.86 -7.13
C ALA A 148 20.25 2.89 -6.52
N THR A 149 20.33 2.92 -5.20
CA THR A 149 21.12 3.91 -4.45
C THR A 149 21.94 3.25 -3.32
N SER A 150 22.47 4.05 -2.41
CA SER A 150 23.22 3.53 -1.25
C SER A 150 23.04 4.41 -0.02
N LEU A 151 23.18 3.80 1.16
CA LEU A 151 23.20 4.47 2.45
C LEU A 151 24.49 4.09 3.21
N THR A 152 25.03 5.03 3.98
CA THR A 152 26.04 4.72 4.98
C THR A 152 25.44 3.89 6.12
N GLU A 153 26.26 3.27 6.93
CA GLU A 153 25.80 2.51 8.10
C GLU A 153 25.00 3.38 9.08
N ALA A 154 25.47 4.60 9.34
CA ALA A 154 24.80 5.53 10.23
C ALA A 154 23.43 6.00 9.67
N GLU A 155 23.34 6.26 8.35
CA GLU A 155 22.08 6.61 7.69
C GLU A 155 21.10 5.43 7.75
N LEU A 156 21.57 4.21 7.47
CA LEU A 156 20.75 3.01 7.51
C LEU A 156 20.23 2.71 8.92
N GLU A 157 21.09 2.85 9.95
CA GLU A 157 20.67 2.71 11.35
C GLU A 157 19.57 3.72 11.70
N LYS A 158 19.78 5.00 11.34
CA LYS A 158 18.83 6.07 11.62
C LYS A 158 17.43 5.80 11.05
N VAL A 159 17.33 5.29 9.82
CA VAL A 159 16.02 4.98 9.20
C VAL A 159 15.40 3.70 9.73
N ARG A 160 16.21 2.69 10.12
CA ARG A 160 15.75 1.43 10.72
C ARG A 160 15.23 1.60 12.17
N TYR A 161 15.63 2.68 12.87
CA TYR A 161 15.25 2.99 14.24
C TYR A 161 14.51 4.32 14.36
N ALA A 162 13.86 4.76 13.28
CA ALA A 162 13.02 5.95 13.29
C ALA A 162 11.93 5.86 14.36
N LYS A 163 11.75 6.98 15.09
CA LYS A 163 10.77 7.09 16.20
C LYS A 163 9.40 7.53 15.68
N GLY A 164 8.35 7.32 16.47
CA GLY A 164 6.98 7.74 16.16
C GLY A 164 6.02 6.57 15.94
N ALA A 165 4.94 6.79 15.21
CA ALA A 165 3.95 5.76 14.90
C ALA A 165 4.56 4.65 14.05
N LEU A 166 4.19 3.38 14.31
CA LEU A 166 4.66 2.19 13.59
C LEU A 166 6.20 2.08 13.50
N PRO A 167 6.97 2.25 14.59
CA PRO A 167 8.42 2.28 14.53
C PRO A 167 8.97 0.97 13.94
N PRO A 168 9.99 1.04 13.06
CA PRO A 168 10.53 -0.13 12.36
C PRO A 168 11.16 -1.16 13.29
N LYS A 169 11.85 -0.71 14.33
CA LYS A 169 12.53 -1.57 15.33
C LYS A 169 13.48 -2.59 14.67
N GLY A 170 14.29 -2.14 13.72
CA GLY A 170 15.21 -3.00 13.01
C GLY A 170 14.54 -4.14 12.21
N HIS A 171 13.24 -4.01 11.87
CA HIS A 171 12.48 -5.05 11.17
C HIS A 171 13.11 -5.38 9.82
N MET A 172 13.43 -6.64 9.61
CA MET A 172 13.90 -7.17 8.35
C MET A 172 13.19 -8.48 7.99
N TYR A 173 13.14 -8.80 6.69
CA TYR A 173 12.47 -9.99 6.19
C TYR A 173 13.02 -10.44 4.82
N PHE A 174 12.93 -11.74 4.56
CA PHE A 174 13.31 -12.34 3.29
C PHE A 174 12.63 -13.70 3.09
N PRO A 175 12.42 -14.15 1.84
CA PRO A 175 11.90 -15.49 1.58
C PRO A 175 12.97 -16.55 1.89
N THR A 176 12.57 -17.57 2.67
CA THR A 176 13.43 -18.72 3.02
C THR A 176 13.12 -19.97 2.22
N TYR A 177 11.90 -20.04 1.68
CA TYR A 177 11.45 -21.15 0.83
C TYR A 177 10.43 -20.65 -0.18
N ILE A 178 10.60 -21.06 -1.43
CA ILE A 178 9.63 -20.87 -2.51
C ILE A 178 9.34 -22.26 -3.11
N PRO A 179 8.07 -22.68 -3.23
CA PRO A 179 7.73 -23.95 -3.87
C PRO A 179 8.16 -23.96 -5.34
N GLU A 180 8.57 -25.11 -5.84
CA GLU A 180 8.87 -25.31 -7.27
C GLU A 180 7.63 -25.03 -8.14
N ASN A 181 6.46 -25.46 -7.68
CA ASN A 181 5.19 -25.26 -8.35
C ASN A 181 4.26 -24.41 -7.47
N VAL A 182 3.95 -23.22 -7.94
CA VAL A 182 3.03 -22.28 -7.28
C VAL A 182 1.66 -22.35 -7.95
N ASN A 183 0.62 -22.63 -7.17
CA ASN A 183 -0.76 -22.61 -7.67
C ASN A 183 -1.29 -21.17 -7.71
N LEU A 184 -0.98 -20.45 -8.82
CA LEU A 184 -1.40 -19.07 -9.01
C LEU A 184 -2.92 -18.93 -9.13
N GLU A 185 -3.59 -19.85 -9.80
CA GLU A 185 -5.05 -19.77 -9.99
C GLU A 185 -5.79 -19.77 -8.64
N GLU A 186 -5.43 -20.70 -7.76
CA GLU A 186 -6.05 -20.78 -6.43
C GLU A 186 -5.71 -19.55 -5.58
N ALA A 187 -4.46 -19.08 -5.62
CA ALA A 187 -4.01 -17.90 -4.89
C ALA A 187 -4.76 -16.64 -5.35
N ILE A 188 -4.95 -16.44 -6.66
CA ILE A 188 -5.71 -15.35 -7.26
C ILE A 188 -7.18 -15.41 -6.79
N LYS A 189 -7.85 -16.57 -6.94
CA LYS A 189 -9.25 -16.74 -6.53
C LYS A 189 -9.45 -16.46 -5.03
N LYS A 190 -8.55 -16.93 -4.17
CA LYS A 190 -8.56 -16.59 -2.73
C LYS A 190 -8.35 -15.11 -2.47
N GLY A 191 -7.43 -14.47 -3.21
CA GLY A 191 -7.19 -13.02 -3.15
C GLY A 191 -8.43 -12.22 -3.44
N ILE A 192 -9.12 -12.52 -4.54
CA ILE A 192 -10.36 -11.86 -4.98
C ILE A 192 -11.49 -12.11 -3.97
N LYS A 193 -11.72 -13.37 -3.56
CA LYS A 193 -12.78 -13.72 -2.59
C LYS A 193 -12.64 -12.95 -1.28
N ASP A 194 -11.42 -12.86 -0.74
CA ASP A 194 -11.18 -12.14 0.52
C ASP A 194 -11.29 -10.62 0.33
N THR A 195 -10.89 -10.07 -0.81
CA THR A 195 -11.12 -8.65 -1.12
C THR A 195 -12.61 -8.34 -1.16
N CYS A 196 -13.41 -9.13 -1.90
CA CYS A 196 -14.86 -8.97 -1.94
C CYS A 196 -15.51 -9.12 -0.56
N LYS A 197 -15.08 -10.11 0.24
CA LYS A 197 -15.55 -10.32 1.62
C LYS A 197 -15.28 -9.08 2.48
N ASN A 198 -14.09 -8.52 2.40
CA ASN A 198 -13.71 -7.35 3.19
C ASN A 198 -14.48 -6.10 2.76
N MET A 199 -14.56 -5.84 1.44
CA MET A 199 -15.20 -4.64 0.93
C MET A 199 -16.73 -4.67 1.08
N LEU A 200 -17.34 -5.86 1.07
CA LEU A 200 -18.79 -6.06 1.29
C LEU A 200 -19.13 -6.43 2.75
N ALA A 201 -18.17 -6.31 3.67
CA ALA A 201 -18.39 -6.70 5.06
C ALA A 201 -19.56 -5.92 5.70
N PRO A 202 -20.37 -6.56 6.58
CA PRO A 202 -21.51 -5.92 7.23
C PRO A 202 -21.10 -4.93 8.34
N VAL A 203 -19.81 -4.72 8.56
CA VAL A 203 -19.24 -3.86 9.60
C VAL A 203 -19.16 -2.43 9.11
N PRO A 204 -19.67 -1.42 9.87
CA PRO A 204 -19.70 -0.03 9.42
C PRO A 204 -18.32 0.63 9.30
N LEU A 205 -17.27 0.05 9.92
CA LEU A 205 -15.92 0.61 9.95
C LEU A 205 -15.08 0.24 8.71
N ILE A 206 -15.53 -0.73 7.88
CA ILE A 206 -14.74 -1.26 6.77
C ILE A 206 -15.56 -1.36 5.48
N GLY A 207 -14.84 -1.35 4.35
CA GLY A 207 -15.39 -1.51 3.01
C GLY A 207 -16.36 -0.38 2.63
N VAL A 208 -17.34 -0.72 1.78
CA VAL A 208 -18.31 0.25 1.24
C VAL A 208 -19.19 0.88 2.32
N LYS A 209 -19.44 0.20 3.44
CA LYS A 209 -20.18 0.78 4.57
C LYS A 209 -19.39 1.89 5.25
N ALA A 210 -18.07 1.72 5.40
CA ALA A 210 -17.20 2.76 5.91
C ALA A 210 -17.13 3.97 4.97
N MET A 211 -17.10 3.74 3.65
CA MET A 211 -17.14 4.82 2.65
C MET A 211 -18.42 5.64 2.80
N ARG A 212 -19.58 4.98 2.90
CA ARG A 212 -20.87 5.67 3.15
C ARG A 212 -20.91 6.41 4.48
N TRP A 213 -20.25 5.87 5.50
CA TRP A 213 -20.15 6.57 6.79
C TRP A 213 -19.32 7.85 6.67
N VAL A 214 -18.15 7.80 6.02
CA VAL A 214 -17.35 9.01 5.74
C VAL A 214 -18.16 10.01 4.94
N ALA A 215 -18.80 9.60 3.85
CA ALA A 215 -19.62 10.47 3.02
C ALA A 215 -20.68 11.25 3.84
N LYS A 216 -21.44 10.53 4.68
CA LYS A 216 -22.45 11.11 5.56
C LYS A 216 -21.85 11.94 6.70
N SER A 217 -20.56 11.80 6.97
CA SER A 217 -19.87 12.57 8.01
C SER A 217 -19.32 13.90 7.50
N ILE A 218 -19.03 14.04 6.22
CA ILE A 218 -18.44 15.24 5.62
C ILE A 218 -19.26 16.50 5.93
N PRO A 219 -20.58 16.59 5.62
CA PRO A 219 -21.40 17.76 5.96
C PRO A 219 -21.46 17.99 7.48
N LYS A 220 -21.59 16.91 8.27
CA LYS A 220 -21.64 17.00 9.75
C LYS A 220 -20.35 17.53 10.36
N TRP A 221 -19.19 17.28 9.74
CA TRP A 221 -17.92 17.86 10.18
C TRP A 221 -17.94 19.37 9.95
N ALA A 222 -18.43 19.84 8.79
CA ALA A 222 -18.54 21.26 8.48
C ALA A 222 -19.42 21.98 9.51
N ASP A 223 -20.61 21.43 9.79
CA ASP A 223 -21.57 22.01 10.73
C ASP A 223 -21.05 22.01 12.17
N LYS A 224 -20.44 20.90 12.63
CA LYS A 224 -20.09 20.73 14.05
C LYS A 224 -18.67 21.18 14.40
N LYS A 225 -17.74 21.20 13.46
CA LYS A 225 -16.30 21.43 13.69
C LYS A 225 -15.73 22.62 12.94
N GLY A 226 -16.53 23.17 12.03
CA GLY A 226 -16.15 24.30 11.18
C GLY A 226 -15.24 23.91 10.00
N THR A 227 -15.09 24.82 9.08
CA THR A 227 -14.39 24.66 7.79
C THR A 227 -12.93 24.23 7.94
N LYS A 228 -12.19 24.85 8.86
CA LYS A 228 -10.75 24.57 9.06
C LYS A 228 -10.47 23.10 9.43
N VAL A 229 -11.24 22.58 10.39
CA VAL A 229 -11.10 21.19 10.84
C VAL A 229 -11.57 20.21 9.76
N THR A 230 -12.66 20.53 9.07
CA THR A 230 -13.20 19.71 7.99
C THR A 230 -12.20 19.60 6.83
N ASN A 231 -11.64 20.73 6.41
CA ASN A 231 -10.62 20.75 5.35
C ASN A 231 -9.38 19.94 5.75
N HIS A 232 -8.97 20.01 7.01
CA HIS A 232 -7.88 19.18 7.53
C HIS A 232 -8.21 17.66 7.43
N TYR A 233 -9.42 17.24 7.78
CA TYR A 233 -9.89 15.86 7.67
C TYR A 233 -9.93 15.38 6.22
N LEU A 234 -10.46 16.21 5.33
CA LEU A 234 -10.50 15.95 3.89
C LEU A 234 -9.08 15.88 3.29
N GLY A 235 -8.19 16.80 3.69
CA GLY A 235 -6.78 16.76 3.29
C GLY A 235 -6.10 15.47 3.72
N GLN A 236 -6.35 14.97 4.92
CA GLN A 236 -5.81 13.69 5.37
C GLN A 236 -6.41 12.50 4.59
N LEU A 237 -7.69 12.55 4.23
CA LEU A 237 -8.36 11.53 3.42
C LEU A 237 -7.70 11.39 2.04
N ILE A 238 -7.50 12.51 1.30
CA ILE A 238 -6.89 12.48 -0.02
C ILE A 238 -5.39 12.15 0.03
N ARG A 239 -4.69 12.57 1.08
CA ARG A 239 -3.30 12.19 1.30
C ARG A 239 -3.14 10.67 1.39
N MET A 240 -4.00 10.00 2.17
CA MET A 240 -4.00 8.55 2.28
C MET A 240 -4.43 7.87 0.98
N GLN A 241 -5.20 8.54 0.13
CA GLN A 241 -5.68 8.06 -1.15
C GLN A 241 -4.65 8.18 -2.27
N GLU A 242 -3.92 9.30 -2.35
CA GLU A 242 -3.09 9.65 -3.50
C GLU A 242 -1.58 9.63 -3.23
N GLU A 243 -1.15 10.02 -2.01
CA GLU A 243 0.27 10.31 -1.77
C GLU A 243 1.04 9.17 -1.10
N ILE A 244 0.35 8.25 -0.38
CA ILE A 244 1.03 7.22 0.40
C ILE A 244 1.14 5.92 -0.40
N GLY A 245 1.87 5.96 -1.52
CA GLY A 245 2.25 4.79 -2.30
C GLY A 245 1.08 3.98 -2.84
N THR A 246 -0.03 4.64 -3.22
CA THR A 246 -1.23 3.95 -3.68
C THR A 246 -1.27 3.72 -5.19
N GLY A 247 -0.38 4.35 -5.93
CA GLY A 247 -0.48 4.43 -7.39
C GLY A 247 -1.68 5.27 -7.87
N GLY A 248 -2.32 6.01 -6.95
CA GLY A 248 -3.52 6.81 -7.20
C GLY A 248 -4.84 6.05 -7.02
N GLY A 249 -5.95 6.81 -6.88
CA GLY A 249 -7.29 6.25 -6.71
C GLY A 249 -7.44 5.28 -5.54
N GLY A 250 -6.61 5.42 -4.48
CA GLY A 250 -6.64 4.52 -3.34
C GLY A 250 -6.42 3.05 -3.72
N PHE A 251 -5.43 2.75 -4.53
CA PHE A 251 -5.06 1.41 -5.04
C PHE A 251 -6.00 0.81 -6.11
N ARG A 252 -7.03 1.53 -6.59
CA ARG A 252 -7.96 0.97 -7.58
C ARG A 252 -7.26 0.65 -8.90
N PHE A 253 -6.28 1.47 -9.30
CA PHE A 253 -5.50 1.22 -10.51
C PHE A 253 -4.61 -0.03 -10.40
N ILE A 254 -3.91 -0.20 -9.28
CA ILE A 254 -3.12 -1.43 -9.04
C ILE A 254 -4.02 -2.66 -9.02
N TYR A 255 -5.23 -2.55 -8.44
CA TYR A 255 -6.18 -3.65 -8.42
C TYR A 255 -6.78 -3.94 -9.79
N GLY A 256 -7.00 -2.91 -10.61
CA GLY A 256 -7.39 -3.06 -12.02
C GLY A 256 -6.33 -3.82 -12.81
N ALA A 257 -5.05 -3.44 -12.67
CA ALA A 257 -3.93 -4.16 -13.29
C ALA A 257 -3.85 -5.62 -12.81
N PHE A 258 -4.08 -5.89 -11.52
CA PHE A 258 -4.17 -7.26 -11.01
C PHE A 258 -5.29 -8.07 -11.68
N LEU A 259 -6.49 -7.51 -11.83
CA LEU A 259 -7.60 -8.21 -12.50
C LEU A 259 -7.31 -8.47 -13.97
N GLN A 260 -6.59 -7.56 -14.64
CA GLN A 260 -6.17 -7.74 -16.02
C GLN A 260 -5.21 -8.93 -16.18
N GLU A 261 -4.20 -9.04 -15.31
CA GLU A 261 -3.28 -10.18 -15.27
C GLU A 261 -4.00 -11.48 -14.87
N ALA A 262 -4.88 -11.40 -13.87
CA ALA A 262 -5.71 -12.52 -13.40
C ALA A 262 -6.62 -13.07 -14.50
N ALA A 263 -7.19 -12.19 -15.35
CA ALA A 263 -8.03 -12.58 -16.47
C ALA A 263 -7.28 -13.51 -17.45
N VAL A 264 -6.02 -13.22 -17.72
CA VAL A 264 -5.16 -14.04 -18.60
C VAL A 264 -4.90 -15.41 -17.95
N ILE A 265 -4.49 -15.43 -16.68
CA ILE A 265 -4.13 -16.67 -15.97
C ILE A 265 -5.35 -17.59 -15.79
N LEU A 266 -6.50 -17.01 -15.41
CA LEU A 266 -7.74 -17.75 -15.17
C LEU A 266 -8.56 -18.00 -16.43
N LYS A 267 -8.12 -17.48 -17.61
CA LYS A 267 -8.86 -17.52 -18.88
C LYS A 267 -10.31 -17.03 -18.71
N ASN A 268 -10.48 -15.89 -18.06
CA ASN A 268 -11.78 -15.34 -17.67
C ASN A 268 -11.91 -13.91 -18.18
N ASP A 269 -12.65 -13.73 -19.30
CA ASP A 269 -12.86 -12.42 -19.93
C ASP A 269 -13.70 -11.46 -19.08
N GLU A 270 -14.56 -11.97 -18.19
CA GLU A 270 -15.34 -11.13 -17.28
C GLU A 270 -14.42 -10.34 -16.34
N LEU A 271 -13.30 -10.92 -15.89
CA LEU A 271 -12.29 -10.21 -15.09
C LEU A 271 -11.63 -9.07 -15.87
N LYS A 272 -11.49 -9.22 -17.19
CA LYS A 272 -10.94 -8.15 -18.04
C LYS A 272 -11.89 -6.95 -18.09
N GLU A 273 -13.20 -7.17 -18.19
CA GLU A 273 -14.18 -6.09 -18.15
C GLU A 273 -14.28 -5.47 -16.75
N LEU A 274 -14.23 -6.28 -15.70
CA LEU A 274 -14.18 -5.79 -14.32
C LEU A 274 -12.89 -5.00 -14.02
N SER A 275 -11.76 -5.32 -14.68
CA SER A 275 -10.54 -4.49 -14.61
C SER A 275 -10.79 -3.07 -15.12
N LYS A 276 -11.50 -2.91 -16.24
CA LYS A 276 -11.87 -1.59 -16.77
C LYS A 276 -12.85 -0.86 -15.84
N GLU A 277 -13.83 -1.59 -15.29
CA GLU A 277 -14.82 -1.01 -14.36
C GLU A 277 -14.15 -0.44 -13.09
N ILE A 278 -13.24 -1.18 -12.45
CA ILE A 278 -12.55 -0.67 -11.26
C ILE A 278 -11.57 0.45 -11.57
N THR A 279 -10.99 0.46 -12.76
CA THR A 279 -10.15 1.57 -13.24
C THR A 279 -10.97 2.84 -13.38
N ALA A 280 -12.16 2.77 -14.03
CA ALA A 280 -13.07 3.91 -14.13
C ALA A 280 -13.55 4.40 -12.74
N ILE A 281 -13.78 3.50 -11.79
CA ILE A 281 -14.06 3.89 -10.39
C ILE A 281 -12.84 4.59 -9.77
N GLY A 282 -11.62 4.15 -10.09
CA GLY A 282 -10.39 4.82 -9.69
C GLY A 282 -10.29 6.27 -10.20
N ASP A 283 -10.74 6.53 -11.43
CA ASP A 283 -10.84 7.89 -11.98
C ASP A 283 -11.82 8.77 -11.19
N LEU A 284 -12.99 8.24 -10.81
CA LEU A 284 -13.92 8.96 -9.93
C LEU A 284 -13.33 9.27 -8.55
N TRP A 285 -12.48 8.39 -8.00
CA TRP A 285 -11.74 8.69 -6.79
C TRP A 285 -10.75 9.85 -6.99
N ARG A 286 -10.08 9.92 -8.14
CA ARG A 286 -9.19 11.05 -8.48
C ARG A 286 -9.95 12.35 -8.62
N ASP A 287 -11.10 12.32 -9.29
CA ASP A 287 -11.97 13.50 -9.41
C ASP A 287 -12.43 14.00 -8.03
N PHE A 288 -12.81 13.08 -7.16
CA PHE A 288 -13.14 13.38 -5.77
C PHE A 288 -11.95 14.03 -5.01
N ALA A 289 -10.73 13.54 -5.20
CA ALA A 289 -9.53 14.13 -4.60
C ALA A 289 -9.26 15.55 -5.15
N VAL A 290 -9.45 15.76 -6.45
CA VAL A 290 -9.32 17.09 -7.09
C VAL A 290 -10.34 18.07 -6.52
N ASP A 291 -11.60 17.65 -6.34
CA ASP A 291 -12.63 18.51 -5.75
C ASP A 291 -12.32 18.89 -4.30
N ILE A 292 -11.82 17.95 -3.50
CA ILE A 292 -11.32 18.24 -2.14
C ILE A 292 -10.15 19.23 -2.18
N ALA A 293 -9.19 19.04 -3.08
CA ALA A 293 -8.04 19.94 -3.21
C ALA A 293 -8.46 21.37 -3.58
N ARG A 294 -9.50 21.52 -4.41
CA ARG A 294 -10.09 22.83 -4.74
C ARG A 294 -10.72 23.51 -3.52
N VAL A 295 -11.42 22.73 -2.68
CA VAL A 295 -11.98 23.23 -1.41
C VAL A 295 -10.88 23.65 -0.46
N TYR A 296 -9.86 22.82 -0.29
CA TYR A 296 -8.71 23.08 0.58
C TYR A 296 -7.97 24.38 0.22
N LYS A 297 -7.85 24.66 -1.09
CA LYS A 297 -7.22 25.89 -1.62
C LYS A 297 -8.18 27.10 -1.68
N ASN A 298 -9.37 27.03 -1.07
CA ASN A 298 -10.40 28.07 -1.10
C ASN A 298 -10.78 28.52 -2.53
N ARG A 299 -10.61 27.65 -3.53
CA ARG A 299 -10.96 27.92 -4.93
C ARG A 299 -12.42 27.60 -5.28
N ASN A 300 -13.15 27.05 -4.31
CA ASN A 300 -14.56 26.75 -4.45
C ASN A 300 -15.33 27.38 -3.29
N SER A 301 -16.09 28.43 -3.58
CA SER A 301 -16.90 29.19 -2.61
C SER A 301 -18.38 28.77 -2.57
N LYS A 302 -18.74 27.64 -3.19
CA LYS A 302 -20.12 27.16 -3.18
C LYS A 302 -20.56 26.80 -1.77
N SER A 303 -21.66 27.35 -1.29
CA SER A 303 -22.22 27.12 0.05
C SER A 303 -22.58 25.66 0.33
N ASP A 304 -22.74 24.82 -0.73
CA ASP A 304 -23.15 23.41 -0.65
C ASP A 304 -22.04 22.40 -0.99
N ILE A 305 -20.78 22.82 -0.97
CA ILE A 305 -19.66 22.00 -1.44
C ILE A 305 -19.51 20.69 -0.65
N TYR A 306 -19.69 20.72 0.66
CA TYR A 306 -19.55 19.50 1.50
C TYR A 306 -20.67 18.49 1.21
N ASN A 307 -21.88 18.93 0.86
CA ASN A 307 -22.96 18.05 0.41
C ASN A 307 -22.65 17.47 -0.98
N GLN A 308 -22.03 18.25 -1.88
CA GLN A 308 -21.58 17.74 -3.18
C GLN A 308 -20.51 16.66 -3.01
N LEU A 309 -19.50 16.88 -2.18
CA LEU A 309 -18.48 15.87 -1.85
C LEU A 309 -19.09 14.62 -1.23
N SER A 310 -20.07 14.78 -0.33
CA SER A 310 -20.81 13.67 0.25
C SER A 310 -21.53 12.84 -0.81
N LYS A 311 -22.24 13.48 -1.74
CA LYS A 311 -22.95 12.82 -2.86
C LYS A 311 -21.98 12.09 -3.78
N SER A 312 -20.87 12.72 -4.14
CA SER A 312 -19.80 12.11 -4.97
C SER A 312 -19.28 10.83 -4.33
N MET A 313 -18.92 10.88 -3.03
CA MET A 313 -18.41 9.70 -2.32
C MET A 313 -19.48 8.61 -2.13
N LEU A 314 -20.78 8.97 -1.96
CA LEU A 314 -21.88 8.00 -1.92
C LEU A 314 -22.01 7.27 -3.26
N ASN A 315 -21.95 8.01 -4.38
CA ASN A 315 -21.97 7.41 -5.72
C ASN A 315 -20.82 6.42 -5.92
N ILE A 316 -19.60 6.81 -5.55
CA ILE A 316 -18.43 5.89 -5.60
C ILE A 316 -18.68 4.63 -4.76
N ALA A 317 -19.23 4.78 -3.56
CA ALA A 317 -19.53 3.63 -2.69
C ALA A 317 -20.59 2.70 -3.30
N ASP A 318 -21.60 3.24 -3.99
CA ASP A 318 -22.63 2.45 -4.66
C ASP A 318 -22.07 1.68 -5.87
N LEU A 319 -21.22 2.33 -6.67
CA LEU A 319 -20.52 1.70 -7.78
C LEU A 319 -19.57 0.59 -7.29
N GLU A 320 -18.80 0.84 -6.23
CA GLU A 320 -17.93 -0.19 -5.64
C GLU A 320 -18.72 -1.37 -5.08
N GLU A 321 -19.86 -1.13 -4.43
CA GLU A 321 -20.70 -2.23 -3.96
C GLU A 321 -21.20 -3.11 -5.11
N ALA A 322 -21.66 -2.48 -6.20
CA ALA A 322 -22.09 -3.20 -7.39
C ALA A 322 -20.93 -3.98 -8.01
N PHE A 323 -19.76 -3.35 -8.14
CA PHE A 323 -18.53 -3.97 -8.64
C PHE A 323 -18.13 -5.22 -7.84
N TYR A 324 -18.01 -5.13 -6.49
CA TYR A 324 -17.61 -6.28 -5.68
C TYR A 324 -18.64 -7.40 -5.69
N LYS A 325 -19.95 -7.09 -5.85
CA LYS A 325 -20.99 -8.11 -6.04
C LYS A 325 -20.82 -8.86 -7.36
N LYS A 326 -20.49 -8.16 -8.46
CA LYS A 326 -20.17 -8.78 -9.75
C LYS A 326 -18.90 -9.61 -9.64
N LEU A 327 -17.81 -9.02 -9.15
CA LEU A 327 -16.51 -9.69 -9.01
C LEU A 327 -16.60 -10.97 -8.17
N ARG A 328 -17.41 -10.99 -7.11
CA ARG A 328 -17.63 -12.20 -6.30
C ARG A 328 -18.34 -13.31 -7.06
N LYS A 329 -19.16 -12.99 -8.06
CA LYS A 329 -19.86 -13.98 -8.90
C LYS A 329 -18.98 -14.51 -10.02
N ALA A 330 -18.02 -13.72 -10.48
CA ALA A 330 -17.10 -14.05 -11.57
C ALA A 330 -16.04 -15.10 -11.18
N ILE A 331 -15.92 -15.46 -9.86
CA ILE A 331 -14.90 -16.38 -9.32
C ILE A 331 -15.59 -17.62 -8.65
#